data_bcc061812596669a4b2023185f4d004c
#
_entry.id   bcc061812596669a4b2023185f4d004c
#
_cell.length_a   1.000
_cell.length_b   1.000
_cell.length_c   1.000
_cell.angle_alpha   90.00
_cell.angle_beta   90.00
_cell.angle_gamma   90.00
#
_symmetry.space_group_name_H-M   'P 1'
#
loop_
_entity.id
_entity.type
_entity.pdbx_description
1 polymer ?
#
loop_
_entity_poly.entity_id
_entity_poly.type
_entity_poly.pdbx_seq_one_letter_code
_entity_poly.pdbx_strand_id
1 'polypeptide(L)'
;EVKAQAYFRPITIADAVKHYNGVDGATPDPVKSFLYANGDSVAVKHIASESSPTKLFDNGDWQTDFGYTVGADSAYVPASMHGASMYLALNKFENEITTVVTDNTLKIGIKMPDATGNSDYWTLFDNFRLFYIDASGVESAVNTGKVVSVKIFDVNGIQKSKLSKGLNIVKKVMSDGTTVVEKTIVNK
;
A
#
# COMPACT_ATOMS: atom_id res chain seq x y z
N GLU A 1 -6.10 9.92 -0.19
CA GLU A 1 -5.09 9.00 -0.67
C GLU A 1 -5.47 7.56 -0.31
N VAL A 2 -5.23 6.64 -1.20
CA VAL A 2 -5.41 5.20 -1.00
C VAL A 2 -4.06 4.53 -1.16
N LYS A 3 -3.66 3.73 -0.19
CA LYS A 3 -2.46 2.87 -0.28
C LYS A 3 -2.90 1.41 -0.19
N ALA A 4 -2.22 0.56 -0.94
CA ALA A 4 -2.39 -0.88 -0.87
C ALA A 4 -1.07 -1.58 -1.18
N GLN A 5 -0.79 -2.67 -0.52
CA GLN A 5 0.26 -3.57 -0.94
C GLN A 5 -0.29 -4.43 -2.06
N ALA A 6 0.32 -4.36 -3.24
CA ALA A 6 -0.11 -5.16 -4.38
C ALA A 6 1.06 -5.44 -5.33
N TYR A 7 1.11 -6.67 -5.79
CA TYR A 7 2.11 -7.18 -6.71
C TYR A 7 1.44 -7.83 -7.91
N PHE A 8 1.85 -7.43 -9.10
CA PHE A 8 1.42 -8.05 -10.35
C PHE A 8 2.52 -8.94 -10.91
N ARG A 9 2.19 -10.22 -11.14
CA ARG A 9 3.07 -11.14 -11.84
C ARG A 9 2.77 -11.13 -13.33
N PRO A 10 3.76 -10.80 -14.18
CA PRO A 10 3.66 -10.97 -15.64
C PRO A 10 3.72 -12.46 -16.03
N ILE A 11 3.49 -12.74 -17.31
CA ILE A 11 3.27 -14.08 -17.90
C ILE A 11 4.29 -15.13 -17.46
N THR A 12 5.58 -14.82 -17.57
CA THR A 12 6.65 -15.75 -17.16
C THR A 12 7.65 -15.02 -16.28
N ILE A 13 8.16 -15.72 -15.28
CA ILE A 13 9.24 -15.17 -14.45
C ILE A 13 10.51 -15.01 -15.28
N ALA A 14 10.77 -15.92 -16.21
CA ALA A 14 11.92 -15.85 -17.09
C ALA A 14 11.96 -14.56 -17.89
N ASP A 15 10.86 -14.18 -18.52
CA ASP A 15 10.80 -12.98 -19.32
C ASP A 15 10.79 -11.72 -18.45
N ALA A 16 10.14 -11.78 -17.30
CA ALA A 16 10.17 -10.69 -16.33
C ALA A 16 11.59 -10.42 -15.80
N VAL A 17 12.38 -11.45 -15.53
CA VAL A 17 13.77 -11.30 -15.06
C VAL A 17 14.69 -10.84 -16.18
N LYS A 18 14.54 -11.35 -17.40
CA LYS A 18 15.27 -10.83 -18.57
C LYS A 18 15.05 -9.34 -18.73
N HIS A 19 13.79 -8.94 -18.60
CA HIS A 19 13.42 -7.55 -18.68
C HIS A 19 14.01 -6.72 -17.54
N TYR A 20 13.97 -7.22 -16.32
CA TYR A 20 14.60 -6.59 -15.16
C TYR A 20 16.10 -6.39 -15.33
N ASN A 21 16.80 -7.39 -15.89
CA ASN A 21 18.23 -7.34 -16.10
C ASN A 21 18.65 -6.58 -17.38
N GLY A 22 17.69 -6.01 -18.11
CA GLY A 22 17.98 -5.25 -19.34
C GLY A 22 18.54 -6.11 -20.48
N VAL A 23 18.16 -7.40 -20.53
CA VAL A 23 18.59 -8.30 -21.61
C VAL A 23 18.03 -7.79 -22.93
N ASP A 24 18.88 -7.61 -23.91
CA ASP A 24 18.56 -7.06 -25.22
C ASP A 24 17.37 -7.77 -25.88
N GLY A 25 16.41 -6.99 -26.36
CA GLY A 25 15.22 -7.45 -27.05
C GLY A 25 14.08 -7.91 -26.15
N ALA A 26 14.26 -7.89 -24.84
CA ALA A 26 13.14 -8.13 -23.92
C ALA A 26 12.25 -6.88 -23.87
N THR A 27 11.03 -6.99 -24.37
CA THR A 27 10.01 -5.96 -24.21
C THR A 27 9.28 -6.19 -22.87
N PRO A 28 9.10 -5.16 -22.03
CA PRO A 28 8.31 -5.33 -20.83
C PRO A 28 6.90 -5.76 -21.18
N ASP A 29 6.42 -6.81 -20.53
CA ASP A 29 5.00 -7.07 -20.53
C ASP A 29 4.29 -5.88 -19.88
N PRO A 30 3.27 -5.31 -20.53
CA PRO A 30 2.53 -4.21 -19.94
C PRO A 30 1.87 -4.68 -18.64
N VAL A 31 1.96 -3.86 -17.60
CA VAL A 31 1.24 -4.12 -16.35
C VAL A 31 -0.27 -4.06 -16.65
N LYS A 32 -0.97 -5.15 -16.40
CA LYS A 32 -2.42 -5.27 -16.66
C LYS A 32 -3.27 -5.09 -15.41
N SER A 33 -2.66 -4.91 -14.26
CA SER A 33 -3.33 -4.75 -12.98
C SER A 33 -3.16 -3.32 -12.48
N PHE A 34 -4.24 -2.74 -11.94
CA PHE A 34 -4.28 -1.34 -11.51
C PHE A 34 -4.95 -1.21 -10.15
N LEU A 35 -4.31 -0.46 -9.25
CA LEU A 35 -4.98 0.12 -8.09
C LEU A 35 -5.85 1.27 -8.59
N TYR A 36 -7.13 1.29 -8.21
CA TYR A 36 -8.04 2.38 -8.59
C TYR A 36 -8.70 3.04 -7.39
N ALA A 37 -9.01 4.33 -7.57
CA ALA A 37 -9.80 5.13 -6.66
C ALA A 37 -10.75 6.01 -7.51
N ASN A 38 -12.05 5.72 -7.47
CA ASN A 38 -13.06 6.31 -8.37
C ASN A 38 -12.67 6.17 -9.84
N GLY A 39 -12.49 7.28 -10.55
CA GLY A 39 -12.09 7.33 -11.96
C GLY A 39 -10.60 7.20 -12.20
N ASP A 40 -9.78 7.39 -11.17
CA ASP A 40 -8.33 7.38 -11.26
C ASP A 40 -7.77 5.96 -11.11
N SER A 41 -6.61 5.70 -11.70
CA SER A 41 -5.92 4.42 -11.53
C SER A 41 -4.42 4.54 -11.75
N VAL A 42 -3.67 3.72 -11.07
CA VAL A 42 -2.20 3.58 -11.19
C VAL A 42 -1.85 2.11 -11.41
N ALA A 43 -0.86 1.84 -12.26
CA ALA A 43 -0.38 0.49 -12.49
C ALA A 43 0.19 -0.10 -11.20
N VAL A 44 -0.18 -1.34 -10.88
CA VAL A 44 0.33 -2.07 -9.74
C VAL A 44 1.81 -2.36 -9.95
N LYS A 45 2.60 -2.25 -8.90
CA LYS A 45 4.02 -2.61 -8.92
C LYS A 45 4.21 -4.07 -9.33
N HIS A 46 5.26 -4.31 -10.06
CA HIS A 46 5.60 -5.63 -10.60
C HIS A 46 7.08 -5.97 -10.29
N ILE A 47 7.54 -7.06 -10.84
CA ILE A 47 8.86 -7.64 -10.56
C ILE A 47 10.02 -6.63 -10.64
N ALA A 48 10.00 -5.74 -11.63
CA ALA A 48 11.04 -4.72 -11.80
C ALA A 48 10.99 -3.59 -10.77
N SER A 49 9.90 -3.47 -10.00
CA SER A 49 9.73 -2.36 -9.07
C SER A 49 10.56 -2.49 -7.80
N GLU A 50 10.69 -3.71 -7.28
CA GLU A 50 11.33 -3.95 -5.97
C GLU A 50 12.13 -5.27 -5.92
N SER A 51 12.67 -5.72 -7.04
CA SER A 51 13.52 -6.89 -7.07
C SER A 51 14.88 -6.60 -6.41
N SER A 52 15.50 -7.64 -5.89
CA SER A 52 16.76 -7.54 -5.18
C SER A 52 17.80 -8.49 -5.80
N PRO A 53 19.06 -8.08 -5.95
CA PRO A 53 20.14 -8.98 -6.31
C PRO A 53 20.55 -9.91 -5.16
N THR A 54 20.07 -9.65 -3.95
CA THR A 54 20.43 -10.42 -2.75
C THR A 54 19.23 -11.12 -2.15
N LYS A 55 19.48 -12.26 -1.54
CA LYS A 55 18.47 -13.04 -0.82
C LYS A 55 17.86 -12.22 0.32
N LEU A 56 16.53 -12.14 0.35
CA LEU A 56 15.78 -11.41 1.38
C LEU A 56 15.22 -12.34 2.47
N PHE A 57 15.10 -13.63 2.20
CA PHE A 57 14.47 -14.60 3.10
C PHE A 57 15.37 -15.84 3.26
N ASP A 58 15.46 -16.34 4.49
CA ASP A 58 16.18 -17.58 4.80
C ASP A 58 15.29 -18.82 4.67
N ASN A 59 13.97 -18.63 4.73
CA ASN A 59 12.95 -19.64 4.57
C ASN A 59 12.21 -19.47 3.24
N GLY A 60 11.58 -20.52 2.75
CA GLY A 60 10.95 -20.59 1.44
C GLY A 60 11.82 -21.29 0.39
N ASP A 61 11.19 -21.84 -0.61
CA ASP A 61 11.88 -22.54 -1.68
C ASP A 61 12.40 -21.52 -2.71
N TRP A 62 13.73 -21.52 -2.89
CA TRP A 62 14.38 -20.61 -3.83
C TRP A 62 13.83 -20.71 -5.25
N GLN A 63 13.60 -21.92 -5.74
CA GLN A 63 13.20 -22.14 -7.13
C GLN A 63 11.74 -21.85 -7.36
N THR A 64 10.88 -22.12 -6.38
CA THR A 64 9.44 -21.98 -6.52
C THR A 64 8.91 -20.66 -6.00
N ASP A 65 9.52 -20.10 -4.96
CA ASP A 65 8.98 -18.89 -4.29
C ASP A 65 9.69 -17.60 -4.65
N PHE A 66 11.03 -17.61 -4.84
CA PHE A 66 11.79 -16.35 -4.88
C PHE A 66 12.82 -16.26 -5.97
N GLY A 67 13.05 -17.22 -6.78
CA GLY A 67 14.24 -17.15 -7.55
C GLY A 67 14.08 -17.35 -9.02
N TYR A 68 14.92 -16.68 -9.75
CA TYR A 68 15.17 -16.99 -11.13
C TYR A 68 16.60 -16.64 -11.50
N THR A 69 17.23 -17.54 -12.23
CA THR A 69 18.56 -17.34 -12.79
C THR A 69 18.48 -17.25 -14.30
N VAL A 70 19.01 -16.19 -14.89
CA VAL A 70 19.15 -16.02 -16.33
C VAL A 70 20.64 -15.92 -16.65
N GLY A 71 21.21 -16.99 -17.20
CA GLY A 71 22.65 -17.06 -17.43
C GLY A 71 23.45 -16.96 -16.12
N ALA A 72 24.33 -15.98 -16.01
CA ALA A 72 25.09 -15.70 -14.79
C ALA A 72 24.36 -14.79 -13.80
N ASP A 73 23.22 -14.22 -14.21
CA ASP A 73 22.47 -13.26 -13.40
C ASP A 73 21.38 -13.96 -12.58
N SER A 74 21.26 -13.54 -11.34
CA SER A 74 20.21 -14.02 -10.43
C SER A 74 19.43 -12.83 -9.92
N ALA A 75 18.09 -12.97 -9.86
CA ALA A 75 17.23 -11.97 -9.25
C ALA A 75 16.32 -12.64 -8.22
N TYR A 76 16.19 -12.01 -7.07
CA TYR A 76 15.24 -12.39 -6.02
C TYR A 76 13.94 -11.63 -6.24
N VAL A 77 12.94 -12.36 -6.66
CA VAL A 77 11.64 -11.82 -7.08
C VAL A 77 10.53 -12.75 -6.60
N PRO A 78 9.33 -12.26 -6.32
CA PRO A 78 8.22 -13.14 -5.99
C PRO A 78 7.82 -14.01 -7.19
N ALA A 79 8.09 -15.30 -7.11
CA ALA A 79 7.81 -16.26 -8.17
C ALA A 79 6.45 -16.94 -8.00
N SER A 80 5.98 -17.06 -6.77
CA SER A 80 4.68 -17.63 -6.39
C SER A 80 3.85 -16.64 -5.59
N MET A 81 2.57 -16.95 -5.38
CA MET A 81 1.72 -16.16 -4.47
C MET A 81 2.25 -16.23 -3.03
N HIS A 82 2.80 -17.37 -2.60
CA HIS A 82 3.45 -17.50 -1.30
C HIS A 82 4.66 -16.58 -1.19
N GLY A 83 5.57 -16.61 -2.18
CA GLY A 83 6.70 -15.68 -2.23
C GLY A 83 6.25 -14.23 -2.20
N ALA A 84 5.24 -13.85 -3.00
CA ALA A 84 4.70 -12.51 -3.00
C ALA A 84 4.14 -12.09 -1.63
N SER A 85 3.42 -12.98 -0.92
CA SER A 85 2.90 -12.69 0.42
C SER A 85 4.01 -12.38 1.44
N MET A 86 5.16 -13.05 1.33
CA MET A 86 6.31 -12.78 2.19
C MET A 86 6.92 -11.40 1.92
N TYR A 87 6.95 -10.96 0.66
CA TYR A 87 7.36 -9.59 0.30
C TYR A 87 6.38 -8.56 0.84
N LEU A 88 5.07 -8.80 0.74
CA LEU A 88 4.06 -7.90 1.33
C LEU A 88 4.22 -7.80 2.85
N ALA A 89 4.56 -8.89 3.54
CA ALA A 89 4.85 -8.88 4.98
C ALA A 89 6.07 -8.01 5.37
N LEU A 90 6.98 -7.74 4.43
CA LEU A 90 8.08 -6.79 4.57
C LEU A 90 7.73 -5.36 4.10
N ASN A 91 6.46 -5.05 3.94
CA ASN A 91 5.98 -3.76 3.41
C ASN A 91 6.51 -3.43 2.00
N LYS A 92 6.79 -4.46 1.19
CA LYS A 92 7.16 -4.28 -0.20
C LYS A 92 5.93 -4.11 -1.09
N PHE A 93 6.14 -3.62 -2.30
CA PHE A 93 5.09 -3.41 -3.30
C PHE A 93 3.93 -2.53 -2.80
N GLU A 94 4.26 -1.47 -2.06
CA GLU A 94 3.29 -0.45 -1.71
C GLU A 94 2.95 0.40 -2.94
N ASN A 95 1.66 0.45 -3.25
CA ASN A 95 1.09 1.28 -4.32
C ASN A 95 0.24 2.35 -3.66
N GLU A 96 0.24 3.54 -4.24
CA GLU A 96 -0.57 4.64 -3.74
C GLU A 96 -1.24 5.40 -4.89
N ILE A 97 -2.41 5.95 -4.60
CA ILE A 97 -3.16 6.81 -5.51
C ILE A 97 -3.93 7.87 -4.72
N THR A 98 -3.86 9.10 -5.20
CA THR A 98 -4.67 10.20 -4.67
C THR A 98 -5.81 10.50 -5.62
N THR A 99 -7.02 10.66 -5.10
CA THR A 99 -8.21 11.06 -5.87
C THR A 99 -9.02 12.08 -5.09
N VAL A 100 -9.83 12.85 -5.80
CA VAL A 100 -10.80 13.78 -5.20
C VAL A 100 -12.15 13.10 -5.11
N VAL A 101 -12.77 13.14 -3.93
CA VAL A 101 -14.12 12.63 -3.70
C VAL A 101 -15.12 13.79 -3.81
N THR A 102 -15.94 13.79 -4.84
CA THR A 102 -16.87 14.90 -5.15
C THR A 102 -18.32 14.62 -4.76
N ASP A 103 -18.69 13.34 -4.63
CA ASP A 103 -20.07 12.89 -4.42
C ASP A 103 -20.28 12.09 -3.12
N ASN A 104 -19.40 12.27 -2.15
CA ASN A 104 -19.35 11.52 -0.88
C ASN A 104 -19.21 10.00 -1.06
N THR A 105 -18.82 9.55 -2.24
CA THR A 105 -18.62 8.13 -2.55
C THR A 105 -17.19 7.87 -2.99
N LEU A 106 -16.51 6.94 -2.34
CA LEU A 106 -15.19 6.46 -2.74
C LEU A 106 -15.26 4.98 -3.06
N LYS A 107 -14.95 4.63 -4.30
CA LYS A 107 -14.80 3.24 -4.76
C LYS A 107 -13.33 2.96 -4.96
N ILE A 108 -12.81 1.96 -4.25
CA ILE A 108 -11.40 1.56 -4.33
C ILE A 108 -11.27 0.07 -4.61
N GLY A 109 -10.13 -0.32 -5.15
CA GLY A 109 -9.83 -1.74 -5.36
C GLY A 109 -8.72 -1.98 -6.37
N ILE A 110 -8.56 -3.24 -6.71
CA ILE A 110 -7.68 -3.67 -7.80
C ILE A 110 -8.56 -4.07 -8.99
N LYS A 111 -8.17 -3.65 -10.18
CA LYS A 111 -8.83 -4.04 -11.43
C LYS A 111 -7.81 -4.59 -12.43
N MET A 112 -8.23 -5.57 -13.21
CA MET A 112 -7.49 -6.11 -14.36
C MET A 112 -8.42 -6.06 -15.57
N PRO A 113 -8.55 -4.92 -16.25
CA PRO A 113 -9.56 -4.71 -17.29
C PRO A 113 -9.34 -5.55 -18.53
N ASP A 114 -8.11 -5.95 -18.80
CA ASP A 114 -7.72 -6.76 -19.95
C ASP A 114 -7.00 -8.02 -19.48
N ALA A 115 -7.76 -8.93 -18.89
CA ALA A 115 -7.27 -10.24 -18.45
C ALA A 115 -7.36 -11.31 -19.54
N THR A 116 -7.68 -10.94 -20.78
CA THR A 116 -7.90 -11.88 -21.87
C THR A 116 -6.60 -12.57 -22.29
N GLY A 117 -6.65 -13.88 -22.36
CA GLY A 117 -5.74 -14.71 -23.13
C GLY A 117 -4.57 -15.35 -22.40
N ASN A 118 -4.39 -15.12 -21.09
CA ASN A 118 -3.33 -15.82 -20.38
C ASN A 118 -3.68 -16.11 -18.91
N SER A 119 -3.67 -17.40 -18.56
CA SER A 119 -3.92 -17.88 -17.19
C SER A 119 -2.75 -17.62 -16.22
N ASP A 120 -1.61 -17.14 -16.74
CA ASP A 120 -0.38 -17.01 -15.95
C ASP A 120 -0.25 -15.62 -15.29
N TYR A 121 -1.10 -14.66 -15.67
CA TYR A 121 -1.18 -13.38 -14.97
C TYR A 121 -1.95 -13.52 -13.66
N TRP A 122 -1.40 -12.95 -12.60
CA TRP A 122 -2.12 -12.82 -11.36
C TRP A 122 -1.67 -11.58 -10.57
N THR A 123 -2.52 -11.15 -9.66
CA THR A 123 -2.23 -10.07 -8.73
C THR A 123 -2.51 -10.55 -7.32
N LEU A 124 -1.54 -10.41 -6.44
CA LEU A 124 -1.73 -10.53 -4.99
C LEU A 124 -1.85 -9.14 -4.41
N PHE A 125 -2.80 -8.94 -3.51
CA PHE A 125 -2.99 -7.65 -2.84
C PHE A 125 -3.46 -7.84 -1.41
N ASP A 126 -3.11 -6.86 -0.55
CA ASP A 126 -3.46 -6.82 0.86
C ASP A 126 -3.35 -5.39 1.40
N ASN A 127 -3.71 -5.21 2.67
CA ASN A 127 -3.42 -4.04 3.48
C ASN A 127 -3.86 -2.71 2.83
N PHE A 128 -5.13 -2.64 2.42
CA PHE A 128 -5.71 -1.37 1.97
C PHE A 128 -5.77 -0.38 3.14
N ARG A 129 -5.24 0.82 2.90
CA ARG A 129 -5.26 1.94 3.84
C ARG A 129 -5.80 3.18 3.18
N LEU A 130 -6.62 3.90 3.91
CA LEU A 130 -7.25 5.13 3.43
C LEU A 130 -6.77 6.32 4.26
N PHE A 131 -6.32 7.36 3.57
CA PHE A 131 -5.87 8.60 4.19
C PHE A 131 -6.69 9.77 3.65
N TYR A 132 -7.19 10.59 4.55
CA TYR A 132 -7.79 11.86 4.18
C TYR A 132 -6.69 12.92 4.08
N ILE A 133 -6.61 13.56 2.92
CA ILE A 133 -5.72 14.72 2.69
C ILE A 133 -6.63 15.93 2.56
N ASP A 134 -6.53 16.87 3.47
CA ASP A 134 -7.26 18.12 3.35
C ASP A 134 -6.60 19.07 2.34
N ALA A 135 -7.31 20.15 1.96
CA ALA A 135 -6.81 21.13 1.00
C ALA A 135 -5.54 21.87 1.49
N SER A 136 -5.18 21.74 2.76
CA SER A 136 -3.96 22.32 3.34
C SER A 136 -2.74 21.39 3.23
N GLY A 137 -2.91 20.19 2.68
CA GLY A 137 -1.83 19.21 2.49
C GLY A 137 -1.39 18.49 3.77
N VAL A 138 -2.18 18.59 4.84
CA VAL A 138 -1.93 17.85 6.09
C VAL A 138 -2.63 16.49 6.00
N GLU A 139 -1.86 15.42 5.98
CA GLU A 139 -2.40 14.05 6.05
C GLU A 139 -3.11 13.83 7.40
N SER A 140 -4.41 13.59 7.35
CA SER A 140 -5.16 13.08 8.49
C SER A 140 -5.51 11.62 8.23
N ALA A 141 -4.89 10.72 8.96
CA ALA A 141 -5.24 9.30 8.89
C ALA A 141 -6.70 9.10 9.33
N VAL A 142 -7.53 8.54 8.43
CA VAL A 142 -8.87 8.07 8.83
C VAL A 142 -8.67 6.79 9.62
N ASN A 143 -8.62 6.93 10.92
CA ASN A 143 -8.41 5.80 11.81
C ASN A 143 -9.73 5.07 12.05
N THR A 144 -9.83 3.83 11.59
CA THR A 144 -10.98 2.93 11.82
C THR A 144 -10.87 2.17 13.15
N GLY A 145 -9.80 2.36 13.90
CA GLY A 145 -9.57 1.73 15.19
C GLY A 145 -10.54 2.21 16.27
N LYS A 146 -10.83 1.36 17.27
CA LYS A 146 -11.55 1.78 18.47
C LYS A 146 -10.68 2.74 19.30
N VAL A 147 -11.29 3.82 19.80
CA VAL A 147 -10.63 4.69 20.78
C VAL A 147 -10.43 3.93 22.09
N VAL A 148 -9.19 3.77 22.53
CA VAL A 148 -8.85 3.08 23.79
C VAL A 148 -8.51 4.05 24.90
N SER A 149 -8.13 5.30 24.59
CA SER A 149 -7.85 6.34 25.57
C SER A 149 -8.13 7.73 25.00
N VAL A 150 -8.65 8.62 25.85
CA VAL A 150 -8.88 10.02 25.51
C VAL A 150 -8.21 10.89 26.56
N LYS A 151 -7.42 11.87 26.14
CA LYS A 151 -6.87 12.93 27.01
C LYS A 151 -7.28 14.29 26.45
N ILE A 152 -7.69 15.17 27.34
CA ILE A 152 -8.15 16.53 26.99
C ILE A 152 -7.15 17.51 27.59
N PHE A 153 -6.76 18.52 26.81
CA PHE A 153 -5.85 19.57 27.24
C PHE A 153 -6.44 20.94 26.90
N ASP A 154 -6.17 21.94 27.72
CA ASP A 154 -6.44 23.33 27.36
C ASP A 154 -5.33 23.89 26.44
N VAL A 155 -5.48 25.13 26.03
CA VAL A 155 -4.52 25.83 25.15
C VAL A 155 -3.12 25.98 25.74
N ASN A 156 -2.99 25.89 27.06
CA ASN A 156 -1.70 25.95 27.77
C ASN A 156 -1.07 24.56 27.96
N GLY A 157 -1.70 23.52 27.40
CA GLY A 157 -1.21 22.13 27.50
C GLY A 157 -1.54 21.47 28.85
N ILE A 158 -2.40 22.09 29.70
CA ILE A 158 -2.79 21.52 30.98
C ILE A 158 -3.89 20.47 30.76
N GLN A 159 -3.67 19.25 31.24
CA GLN A 159 -4.65 18.18 31.12
C GLN A 159 -5.90 18.46 31.97
N LYS A 160 -7.07 18.23 31.38
CA LYS A 160 -8.39 18.39 31.99
C LYS A 160 -9.16 17.09 32.03
N SER A 161 -10.04 16.96 32.99
CA SER A 161 -10.94 15.79 33.08
C SER A 161 -12.16 15.86 32.16
N LYS A 162 -12.50 17.05 31.67
CA LYS A 162 -13.62 17.31 30.76
C LYS A 162 -13.34 18.53 29.87
N LEU A 163 -14.09 18.66 28.78
CA LEU A 163 -14.06 19.83 27.92
C LEU A 163 -14.44 21.10 28.71
N SER A 164 -13.69 22.16 28.52
CA SER A 164 -13.93 23.50 29.13
C SER A 164 -14.30 24.51 28.05
N LYS A 165 -14.90 25.61 28.46
CA LYS A 165 -15.23 26.72 27.54
C LYS A 165 -13.96 27.19 26.80
N GLY A 166 -14.09 27.43 25.48
CA GLY A 166 -13.01 27.82 24.60
C GLY A 166 -12.41 26.64 23.85
N LEU A 167 -11.19 26.79 23.39
CA LEU A 167 -10.47 25.77 22.61
C LEU A 167 -9.91 24.68 23.52
N ASN A 168 -10.20 23.44 23.18
CA ASN A 168 -9.66 22.24 23.81
C ASN A 168 -8.90 21.41 22.76
N ILE A 169 -7.82 20.77 23.18
CA ILE A 169 -7.06 19.81 22.38
C ILE A 169 -7.38 18.42 22.92
N VAL A 170 -7.99 17.58 22.08
CA VAL A 170 -8.39 16.21 22.44
C VAL A 170 -7.44 15.23 21.76
N LYS A 171 -6.67 14.49 22.56
CA LYS A 171 -5.77 13.45 22.10
C LYS A 171 -6.43 12.09 22.32
N LYS A 172 -6.69 11.35 21.24
CA LYS A 172 -7.23 9.99 21.24
C LYS A 172 -6.13 8.99 20.91
N VAL A 173 -6.00 7.93 21.68
CA VAL A 173 -5.16 6.78 21.34
C VAL A 173 -6.10 5.69 20.84
N MET A 174 -5.76 5.12 19.70
CA MET A 174 -6.57 4.12 19.03
C MET A 174 -6.04 2.71 19.34
N SER A 175 -6.85 1.70 19.08
CA SER A 175 -6.51 0.29 19.37
C SER A 175 -5.32 -0.25 18.56
N ASP A 176 -4.97 0.40 17.47
CA ASP A 176 -3.79 0.09 16.64
C ASP A 176 -2.51 0.82 17.08
N GLY A 177 -2.57 1.56 18.22
CA GLY A 177 -1.45 2.33 18.76
C GLY A 177 -1.30 3.73 18.13
N THR A 178 -2.08 4.08 17.12
CA THR A 178 -2.05 5.41 16.53
C THR A 178 -2.65 6.47 17.46
N THR A 179 -2.28 7.73 17.24
CA THR A 179 -2.77 8.87 18.02
C THR A 179 -3.43 9.87 17.09
N VAL A 180 -4.67 10.24 17.42
CA VAL A 180 -5.41 11.31 16.73
C VAL A 180 -5.51 12.52 17.66
N VAL A 181 -5.24 13.71 17.14
CA VAL A 181 -5.38 14.99 17.87
C VAL A 181 -6.41 15.85 17.19
N GLU A 182 -7.43 16.25 17.95
CA GLU A 182 -8.53 17.08 17.47
C GLU A 182 -8.57 18.41 18.25
N LYS A 183 -8.96 19.47 17.57
CA LYS A 183 -9.27 20.77 18.19
C LYS A 183 -10.78 20.89 18.34
N THR A 184 -11.28 21.08 19.55
CA THR A 184 -12.71 21.20 19.87
C THR A 184 -12.98 22.54 20.54
N ILE A 185 -13.90 23.34 19.98
CA ILE A 185 -14.33 24.62 20.57
C ILE A 185 -15.66 24.42 21.29
N VAL A 186 -15.71 24.80 22.54
CA VAL A 186 -16.93 24.78 23.35
C VAL A 186 -17.40 26.22 23.62
N ASN A 187 -18.61 26.55 23.16
CA ASN A 187 -19.14 27.93 23.18
C ASN A 187 -20.02 28.23 24.39
N LYS A 188 -20.33 27.27 25.25
CA LYS A 188 -21.22 27.50 26.44
C LYS A 188 -20.44 27.52 27.74
#